data_f8f576b9f872ede7da3483112f8fcfd0
#
_entry.id   f8f576b9f872ede7da3483112f8fcfd0
#
_cell.length_a   1.000
_cell.length_b   1.000
_cell.length_c   1.000
_cell.angle_alpha   90.00
_cell.angle_beta   90.00
_cell.angle_gamma   90.00
#
_symmetry.space_group_name_H-M   'P 1'
#
loop_
_entity.id
_entity.type
_entity.pdbx_description
1 polymer ?
#
loop_
_entity_poly.entity_id
_entity_poly.type
_entity_poly.pdbx_seq_one_letter_code
_entity_poly.pdbx_strand_id
1 'polypeptide(L)'
;MAPLAKGEVAAVSVTQAAKPAPAIAFNGPDGSPTSLDRFKGRTILLNLWATWCVPCRQEMPALDKLQAELGGPDFEVVAINVDTRNPDKPKAWLRDAGISRLAYYADPDGKVLQTLQRSGHVVGLPTTLLIDGSGCEIAVLKGPADWASQDGFHLIRAALGRALPTKNPT
;
A
#
# COMPACT_ATOMS: atom_id res chain seq x y z
N MET A 1 12.44 -5.03 -12.08
CA MET A 1 11.33 -4.15 -11.63
C MET A 1 11.50 -2.67 -12.01
N ALA A 2 12.72 -2.11 -11.91
CA ALA A 2 12.93 -0.69 -12.24
C ALA A 2 12.38 -0.26 -13.61
N PRO A 3 12.53 -1.05 -14.71
CA PRO A 3 11.94 -0.69 -16.00
C PRO A 3 10.41 -0.60 -16.04
N LEU A 4 9.73 -1.16 -15.05
CA LEU A 4 8.26 -1.12 -14.94
C LEU A 4 7.74 0.05 -14.09
N ALA A 5 8.63 0.80 -13.42
CA ALA A 5 8.28 2.04 -12.73
C ALA A 5 8.17 3.17 -13.76
N LYS A 6 7.03 3.22 -14.45
CA LYS A 6 6.77 4.15 -15.55
C LYS A 6 5.30 4.59 -15.56
N GLY A 7 4.97 5.56 -16.40
CA GLY A 7 3.60 6.07 -16.52
C GLY A 7 3.09 6.60 -15.18
N GLU A 8 1.91 6.15 -14.76
CA GLU A 8 1.26 6.57 -13.52
C GLU A 8 2.02 6.13 -12.24
N VAL A 9 2.99 5.23 -12.37
CA VAL A 9 3.85 4.77 -11.26
C VAL A 9 5.32 5.10 -11.49
N ALA A 10 5.62 6.06 -12.34
CA ALA A 10 6.99 6.45 -12.70
C ALA A 10 7.80 6.97 -11.50
N ALA A 11 7.14 7.56 -10.50
CA ALA A 11 7.78 8.09 -9.31
C ALA A 11 8.17 7.03 -8.27
N VAL A 12 7.86 5.75 -8.53
CA VAL A 12 8.25 4.64 -7.65
C VAL A 12 9.76 4.45 -7.71
N SER A 13 10.40 4.53 -6.55
CA SER A 13 11.83 4.22 -6.39
C SER A 13 12.00 2.76 -6.04
N VAL A 14 12.62 2.00 -6.94
CA VAL A 14 12.89 0.58 -6.73
C VAL A 14 14.18 0.42 -5.93
N THR A 15 14.12 -0.37 -4.87
CA THR A 15 15.28 -0.65 -4.01
C THR A 15 16.28 -1.56 -4.75
N GLN A 16 17.55 -1.13 -4.82
CA GLN A 16 18.59 -1.85 -5.56
C GLN A 16 19.09 -3.12 -4.85
N ALA A 17 18.99 -3.14 -3.52
CA ALA A 17 19.38 -4.29 -2.69
C ALA A 17 18.27 -4.62 -1.69
N ALA A 18 18.11 -5.90 -1.37
CA ALA A 18 17.15 -6.34 -0.38
C ALA A 18 17.43 -5.64 0.98
N LYS A 19 16.41 -4.99 1.52
CA LYS A 19 16.49 -4.22 2.75
C LYS A 19 15.29 -4.58 3.62
N PRO A 20 15.49 -4.98 4.88
CA PRO A 20 14.37 -5.25 5.75
C PRO A 20 13.45 -4.03 5.87
N ALA A 21 12.14 -4.27 5.80
CA ALA A 21 11.17 -3.21 6.06
C ALA A 21 11.25 -2.78 7.52
N PRO A 22 10.94 -1.50 7.83
CA PRO A 22 10.89 -1.06 9.23
C PRO A 22 9.92 -1.89 10.05
N ALA A 23 10.27 -2.19 11.30
CA ALA A 23 9.39 -2.88 12.22
C ALA A 23 8.26 -1.94 12.66
N ILE A 24 7.03 -2.25 12.26
CA ILE A 24 5.85 -1.48 12.61
C ILE A 24 4.74 -2.40 13.14
N ALA A 25 3.99 -1.87 14.10
CA ALA A 25 2.81 -2.52 14.66
C ALA A 25 1.61 -1.57 14.55
N PHE A 26 0.45 -2.14 14.25
CA PHE A 26 -0.78 -1.40 14.02
C PHE A 26 -1.98 -2.28 14.36
N ASN A 27 -3.19 -1.78 14.18
CA ASN A 27 -4.39 -2.55 14.46
C ASN A 27 -4.93 -3.18 13.17
N GLY A 28 -5.33 -4.46 13.28
CA GLY A 28 -5.96 -5.20 12.21
C GLY A 28 -7.46 -4.90 12.06
N PRO A 29 -8.14 -5.58 11.13
CA PRO A 29 -9.56 -5.32 10.82
C PRO A 29 -10.50 -5.55 12.01
N ASP A 30 -10.15 -6.43 12.93
CA ASP A 30 -10.92 -6.72 14.15
C ASP A 30 -10.57 -5.78 15.32
N GLY A 31 -9.66 -4.81 15.10
CA GLY A 31 -9.16 -3.91 16.12
C GLY A 31 -8.03 -4.47 16.98
N SER A 32 -7.65 -5.73 16.79
CA SER A 32 -6.55 -6.35 17.54
C SER A 32 -5.19 -5.91 17.01
N PRO A 33 -4.17 -5.83 17.89
CA PRO A 33 -2.80 -5.53 17.44
C PRO A 33 -2.28 -6.55 16.43
N THR A 34 -1.60 -6.05 15.42
CA THR A 34 -0.90 -6.86 14.41
C THR A 34 0.44 -6.18 14.06
N SER A 35 1.21 -6.80 13.17
CA SER A 35 2.49 -6.26 12.71
C SER A 35 2.78 -6.78 11.31
N LEU A 36 3.85 -6.27 10.68
CA LEU A 36 4.27 -6.75 9.36
C LEU A 36 4.66 -8.24 9.37
N ASP A 37 5.06 -8.80 10.50
CA ASP A 37 5.40 -10.23 10.59
C ASP A 37 4.23 -11.15 10.22
N ARG A 38 3.00 -10.70 10.43
CA ARG A 38 1.79 -11.42 10.05
C ARG A 38 1.63 -11.61 8.54
N PHE A 39 2.33 -10.81 7.75
CA PHE A 39 2.24 -10.84 6.29
C PHE A 39 3.41 -11.58 5.64
N LYS A 40 4.33 -12.15 6.40
CA LYS A 40 5.41 -12.96 5.83
C LYS A 40 4.85 -14.11 5.00
N GLY A 41 5.45 -14.34 3.83
CA GLY A 41 4.92 -15.24 2.82
C GLY A 41 3.98 -14.58 1.82
N ARG A 42 3.61 -13.32 2.05
CA ARG A 42 2.78 -12.50 1.16
C ARG A 42 3.47 -11.19 0.83
N THR A 43 3.40 -10.80 -0.44
CA THR A 43 3.81 -9.46 -0.86
C THR A 43 2.71 -8.48 -0.46
N ILE A 44 3.07 -7.33 0.11
CA ILE A 44 2.11 -6.31 0.49
C ILE A 44 2.43 -4.98 -0.15
N LEU A 45 1.40 -4.24 -0.52
CA LEU A 45 1.47 -2.83 -0.86
C LEU A 45 0.98 -2.05 0.36
N LEU A 46 1.92 -1.57 1.16
CA LEU A 46 1.64 -0.84 2.38
C LEU A 46 1.40 0.63 2.02
N ASN A 47 0.21 1.13 2.33
CA ASN A 47 -0.17 2.51 2.04
C ASN A 47 -0.58 3.21 3.34
N LEU A 48 -0.10 4.42 3.56
CA LEU A 48 -0.53 5.27 4.66
C LEU A 48 -1.46 6.36 4.15
N TRP A 49 -2.62 6.49 4.78
CA TRP A 49 -3.64 7.45 4.37
C TRP A 49 -4.37 8.05 5.57
N ALA A 50 -5.05 9.18 5.33
CA ALA A 50 -5.89 9.82 6.34
C ALA A 50 -7.11 10.47 5.67
N THR A 51 -8.19 10.63 6.41
CA THR A 51 -9.42 11.26 5.90
C THR A 51 -9.23 12.76 5.61
N TRP A 52 -8.28 13.41 6.29
CA TRP A 52 -7.95 14.82 6.07
C TRP A 52 -6.96 15.04 4.91
N CYS A 53 -6.49 13.97 4.28
CA CYS A 53 -5.53 14.02 3.18
C CYS A 53 -6.27 13.84 1.84
N VAL A 54 -6.43 14.91 1.07
CA VAL A 54 -7.16 14.87 -0.21
C VAL A 54 -6.54 13.91 -1.22
N PRO A 55 -5.22 13.96 -1.53
CA PRO A 55 -4.64 13.02 -2.48
C PRO A 55 -4.71 11.56 -2.01
N CYS A 56 -4.69 11.31 -0.69
CA CYS A 56 -4.94 9.98 -0.16
C CYS A 56 -6.33 9.46 -0.55
N ARG A 57 -7.35 10.28 -0.34
CA ARG A 57 -8.74 9.91 -0.66
C ARG A 57 -8.92 9.67 -2.16
N GLN A 58 -8.26 10.46 -2.99
CA GLN A 58 -8.31 10.30 -4.45
C GLN A 58 -7.70 8.98 -4.92
N GLU A 59 -6.72 8.45 -4.19
CA GLU A 59 -6.02 7.20 -4.52
C GLU A 59 -6.80 5.95 -4.07
N MET A 60 -7.65 6.06 -3.06
CA MET A 60 -8.29 4.90 -2.44
C MET A 60 -9.12 4.03 -3.39
N PRO A 61 -9.90 4.58 -4.34
CA PRO A 61 -10.62 3.73 -5.30
C PRO A 61 -9.71 2.87 -6.16
N ALA A 62 -8.55 3.39 -6.56
CA ALA A 62 -7.56 2.63 -7.33
C ALA A 62 -6.93 1.50 -6.50
N LEU A 63 -6.64 1.76 -5.24
CA LEU A 63 -6.14 0.74 -4.31
C LEU A 63 -7.18 -0.36 -4.06
N ASP A 64 -8.44 0.01 -3.92
CA ASP A 64 -9.56 -0.94 -3.76
C ASP A 64 -9.68 -1.85 -4.99
N LYS A 65 -9.58 -1.29 -6.18
CA LYS A 65 -9.62 -2.04 -7.44
C LYS A 65 -8.40 -2.97 -7.57
N LEU A 66 -7.21 -2.51 -7.19
CA LEU A 66 -6.01 -3.33 -7.18
C LEU A 66 -6.18 -4.54 -6.27
N GLN A 67 -6.72 -4.34 -5.06
CA GLN A 67 -7.03 -5.41 -4.12
C GLN A 67 -8.05 -6.40 -4.71
N ALA A 68 -9.10 -5.89 -5.36
CA ALA A 68 -10.13 -6.72 -5.96
C ALA A 68 -9.57 -7.64 -7.06
N GLU A 69 -8.63 -7.14 -7.85
CA GLU A 69 -8.12 -7.86 -9.03
C GLU A 69 -6.89 -8.73 -8.73
N LEU A 70 -5.99 -8.27 -7.86
CA LEU A 70 -4.73 -8.98 -7.58
C LEU A 70 -4.63 -9.55 -6.18
N GLY A 71 -5.49 -9.14 -5.26
CA GLY A 71 -5.49 -9.64 -3.88
C GLY A 71 -5.73 -11.14 -3.80
N GLY A 72 -5.08 -11.80 -2.86
CA GLY A 72 -5.17 -13.24 -2.69
C GLY A 72 -4.15 -13.76 -1.68
N PRO A 73 -3.83 -15.08 -1.73
CA PRO A 73 -2.92 -15.69 -0.75
C PRO A 73 -1.49 -15.15 -0.82
N ASP A 74 -1.09 -14.57 -1.95
CA ASP A 74 0.27 -14.11 -2.20
C ASP A 74 0.41 -12.57 -2.22
N PHE A 75 -0.70 -11.83 -2.16
CA PHE A 75 -0.70 -10.37 -2.24
C PHE A 75 -1.85 -9.74 -1.49
N GLU A 76 -1.56 -8.65 -0.79
CA GLU A 76 -2.59 -7.81 -0.15
C GLU A 76 -2.19 -6.34 -0.21
N VAL A 77 -3.17 -5.47 -0.46
CA VAL A 77 -3.05 -4.03 -0.21
C VAL A 77 -3.35 -3.78 1.26
N VAL A 78 -2.36 -3.31 2.00
CA VAL A 78 -2.48 -3.00 3.43
C VAL A 78 -2.51 -1.49 3.58
N ALA A 79 -3.71 -0.91 3.53
CA ALA A 79 -3.92 0.52 3.69
C ALA A 79 -4.14 0.83 5.17
N ILE A 80 -3.17 1.51 5.80
CA ILE A 80 -3.22 1.86 7.21
C ILE A 80 -3.72 3.29 7.36
N ASN A 81 -4.86 3.45 8.03
CA ASN A 81 -5.38 4.76 8.37
C ASN A 81 -4.61 5.34 9.55
N VAL A 82 -4.15 6.59 9.41
CA VAL A 82 -3.37 7.28 10.44
C VAL A 82 -4.12 8.42 11.12
N ASP A 83 -5.45 8.50 10.96
CA ASP A 83 -6.27 9.43 11.74
C ASP A 83 -6.11 9.14 13.23
N THR A 84 -5.90 10.19 14.04
CA THR A 84 -5.74 10.07 15.49
C THR A 84 -6.94 10.59 16.27
N ARG A 85 -7.94 11.09 15.57
CA ARG A 85 -9.18 11.63 16.15
C ARG A 85 -10.37 10.93 15.51
N ASN A 86 -11.47 10.81 16.26
CA ASN A 86 -12.74 10.28 15.78
C ASN A 86 -12.57 8.94 15.01
N PRO A 87 -12.43 7.81 15.72
CA PRO A 87 -12.12 6.52 15.11
C PRO A 87 -13.18 5.99 14.15
N ASP A 88 -14.41 6.50 14.22
CA ASP A 88 -15.50 6.08 13.31
C ASP A 88 -15.46 6.80 11.96
N LYS A 89 -14.79 7.95 11.89
CA LYS A 89 -14.75 8.78 10.68
C LYS A 89 -14.10 8.08 9.47
N PRO A 90 -12.93 7.41 9.61
CA PRO A 90 -12.35 6.70 8.47
C PRO A 90 -13.24 5.59 7.92
N LYS A 91 -13.86 4.81 8.79
CA LYS A 91 -14.75 3.72 8.37
C LYS A 91 -15.98 4.26 7.64
N ALA A 92 -16.57 5.34 8.16
CA ALA A 92 -17.72 5.99 7.53
C ALA A 92 -17.32 6.54 6.14
N TRP A 93 -16.15 7.16 6.04
CA TRP A 93 -15.66 7.66 4.76
C TRP A 93 -15.50 6.54 3.73
N LEU A 94 -14.87 5.42 4.11
CA LEU A 94 -14.68 4.26 3.23
C LEU A 94 -16.01 3.72 2.73
N ARG A 95 -16.99 3.57 3.63
CA ARG A 95 -18.33 3.09 3.29
C ARG A 95 -19.01 4.04 2.30
N ASP A 96 -18.98 5.34 2.57
CA ASP A 96 -19.64 6.35 1.73
C ASP A 96 -18.96 6.49 0.36
N ALA A 97 -17.66 6.23 0.28
CA ALA A 97 -16.90 6.22 -0.97
C ALA A 97 -17.03 4.91 -1.77
N GLY A 98 -17.72 3.91 -1.24
CA GLY A 98 -17.88 2.61 -1.89
C GLY A 98 -16.63 1.74 -1.87
N ILE A 99 -15.71 1.98 -0.95
CA ILE A 99 -14.49 1.19 -0.77
C ILE A 99 -14.83 -0.06 0.05
N SER A 100 -14.79 -1.24 -0.57
CA SER A 100 -15.29 -2.48 0.04
C SER A 100 -14.30 -3.65 0.03
N ARG A 101 -13.25 -3.60 -0.78
CA ARG A 101 -12.29 -4.70 -0.91
C ARG A 101 -11.09 -4.57 0.00
N LEU A 102 -10.76 -3.35 0.41
CA LEU A 102 -9.67 -3.10 1.35
C LEU A 102 -10.09 -3.51 2.77
N ALA A 103 -9.27 -4.34 3.43
CA ALA A 103 -9.40 -4.56 4.86
C ALA A 103 -9.02 -3.27 5.60
N TYR A 104 -9.63 -3.04 6.76
CA TYR A 104 -9.39 -1.83 7.54
C TYR A 104 -8.26 -2.05 8.53
N TYR A 105 -7.16 -1.32 8.33
CA TYR A 105 -6.04 -1.26 9.26
C TYR A 105 -5.91 0.15 9.81
N ALA A 106 -5.47 0.30 11.05
CA ALA A 106 -5.40 1.60 11.70
C ALA A 106 -4.17 1.75 12.59
N ASP A 107 -3.68 2.98 12.66
CA ASP A 107 -2.61 3.43 13.54
C ASP A 107 -3.13 4.61 14.39
N PRO A 108 -4.04 4.34 15.35
CA PRO A 108 -4.73 5.41 16.07
C PRO A 108 -3.82 6.26 16.95
N ASP A 109 -2.66 5.74 17.33
CA ASP A 109 -1.70 6.44 18.17
C ASP A 109 -0.60 7.16 17.37
N GLY A 110 -0.60 7.05 16.04
CA GLY A 110 0.38 7.67 15.16
C GLY A 110 1.78 7.06 15.23
N LYS A 111 1.93 5.87 15.80
CA LYS A 111 3.24 5.23 16.00
C LYS A 111 3.89 4.76 14.70
N VAL A 112 3.10 4.21 13.79
CA VAL A 112 3.58 3.80 12.46
C VAL A 112 4.06 5.02 11.69
N LEU A 113 3.26 6.07 11.67
CA LEU A 113 3.60 7.31 10.99
C LEU A 113 4.92 7.88 11.53
N GLN A 114 5.08 7.95 12.85
CA GLN A 114 6.30 8.44 13.49
C GLN A 114 7.51 7.59 13.12
N THR A 115 7.40 6.28 13.19
CA THR A 115 8.47 5.34 12.84
C THR A 115 8.94 5.54 11.40
N LEU A 116 7.99 5.63 10.47
CA LEU A 116 8.31 5.81 9.05
C LEU A 116 8.81 7.22 8.72
N GLN A 117 8.39 8.23 9.48
CA GLN A 117 8.97 9.58 9.38
C GLN A 117 10.45 9.58 9.84
N ARG A 118 10.75 8.96 10.99
CA ARG A 118 12.12 8.87 11.51
C ARG A 118 13.06 8.11 10.59
N SER A 119 12.57 7.07 9.92
CA SER A 119 13.34 6.27 8.97
C SER A 119 13.50 6.92 7.59
N GLY A 120 12.88 8.09 7.38
CA GLY A 120 12.93 8.82 6.11
C GLY A 120 11.99 8.28 5.02
N HIS A 121 11.16 7.28 5.31
CA HIS A 121 10.21 6.74 4.35
C HIS A 121 9.03 7.68 4.09
N VAL A 122 8.61 8.43 5.11
CA VAL A 122 7.48 9.35 5.02
C VAL A 122 7.94 10.78 5.22
N VAL A 123 7.67 11.63 4.22
CA VAL A 123 7.79 13.09 4.30
C VAL A 123 6.42 13.76 4.22
N GLY A 124 5.41 13.04 3.77
CA GLY A 124 4.01 13.47 3.65
C GLY A 124 3.13 12.29 3.29
N LEU A 125 1.83 12.53 3.14
CA LEU A 125 0.87 11.51 2.74
C LEU A 125 0.30 11.79 1.35
N PRO A 126 -0.06 10.76 0.58
CA PRO A 126 0.13 9.34 0.86
C PRO A 126 1.59 8.91 0.69
N THR A 127 1.96 7.84 1.36
CA THR A 127 3.22 7.13 1.13
C THR A 127 2.93 5.65 1.00
N THR A 128 3.60 5.00 0.05
CA THR A 128 3.36 3.59 -0.26
C THR A 128 4.69 2.85 -0.34
N LEU A 129 4.75 1.70 0.34
CA LEU A 129 5.90 0.79 0.29
C LEU A 129 5.46 -0.55 -0.28
N LEU A 130 6.25 -1.09 -1.18
CA LEU A 130 6.09 -2.46 -1.65
C LEU A 130 7.06 -3.35 -0.86
N ILE A 131 6.51 -4.35 -0.18
CA ILE A 131 7.27 -5.25 0.71
C ILE A 131 7.04 -6.67 0.23
N ASP A 132 8.11 -7.42 0.01
CA ASP A 132 8.02 -8.79 -0.48
C ASP A 132 7.68 -9.79 0.63
N GLY A 133 7.47 -11.06 0.25
CA GLY A 133 7.12 -12.13 1.17
C GLY A 133 8.17 -12.44 2.24
N SER A 134 9.40 -12.01 2.04
CA SER A 134 10.49 -12.13 3.04
C SER A 134 10.48 -11.00 4.07
N GLY A 135 9.61 -9.99 3.89
CA GLY A 135 9.58 -8.81 4.73
C GLY A 135 10.57 -7.72 4.33
N CYS A 136 11.08 -7.78 3.11
CA CYS A 136 12.02 -6.81 2.58
C CYS A 136 11.30 -5.73 1.76
N GLU A 137 11.70 -4.48 1.96
CA GLU A 137 11.27 -3.35 1.15
C GLU A 137 11.92 -3.44 -0.23
N ILE A 138 11.08 -3.43 -1.27
CA ILE A 138 11.54 -3.49 -2.65
C ILE A 138 11.22 -2.24 -3.46
N ALA A 139 10.30 -1.41 -3.00
CA ALA A 139 10.00 -0.13 -3.63
C ALA A 139 9.31 0.84 -2.67
N VAL A 140 9.46 2.13 -2.94
CA VAL A 140 8.84 3.22 -2.18
C VAL A 140 8.27 4.25 -3.16
N LEU A 141 7.08 4.75 -2.87
CA LEU A 141 6.50 5.90 -3.54
C LEU A 141 6.08 6.95 -2.49
N LYS A 142 6.65 8.14 -2.59
CA LYS A 142 6.26 9.31 -1.79
C LYS A 142 5.34 10.17 -2.63
N GLY A 143 4.04 10.08 -2.34
CA GLY A 143 2.99 10.75 -3.08
C GLY A 143 1.98 9.78 -3.70
N PRO A 144 0.94 10.30 -4.36
CA PRO A 144 -0.12 9.48 -4.94
C PRO A 144 0.29 8.86 -6.27
N ALA A 145 -0.38 7.75 -6.63
CA ALA A 145 -0.32 7.14 -7.95
C ALA A 145 -1.66 6.51 -8.30
N ASP A 146 -1.89 6.30 -9.60
CA ASP A 146 -2.99 5.45 -10.05
C ASP A 146 -2.53 3.99 -10.09
N TRP A 147 -2.71 3.32 -8.96
CA TRP A 147 -2.33 1.92 -8.79
C TRP A 147 -3.20 0.97 -9.62
N ALA A 148 -4.35 1.43 -10.11
CA ALA A 148 -5.23 0.66 -11.00
C ALA A 148 -4.96 0.93 -12.48
N SER A 149 -3.93 1.70 -12.80
CA SER A 149 -3.47 1.84 -14.18
C SER A 149 -2.83 0.54 -14.67
N GLN A 150 -2.71 0.39 -15.97
CA GLN A 150 -2.02 -0.76 -16.57
C GLN A 150 -0.59 -0.87 -16.06
N ASP A 151 0.12 0.24 -15.97
CA ASP A 151 1.50 0.26 -15.45
C ASP A 151 1.56 -0.13 -13.97
N GLY A 152 0.58 0.28 -13.16
CA GLY A 152 0.45 -0.14 -11.77
C GLY A 152 0.26 -1.64 -11.64
N PHE A 153 -0.66 -2.21 -12.39
CA PHE A 153 -0.88 -3.67 -12.42
C PHE A 153 0.36 -4.43 -12.87
N HIS A 154 1.04 -3.96 -13.91
CA HIS A 154 2.26 -4.60 -14.41
C HIS A 154 3.38 -4.61 -13.36
N LEU A 155 3.57 -3.50 -12.66
CA LEU A 155 4.57 -3.39 -11.60
C LEU A 155 4.30 -4.42 -10.48
N ILE A 156 3.06 -4.51 -10.02
CA ILE A 156 2.68 -5.45 -8.96
C ILE A 156 2.79 -6.90 -9.44
N ARG A 157 2.32 -7.21 -10.64
CA ARG A 157 2.45 -8.57 -11.20
C ARG A 157 3.91 -9.00 -11.29
N ALA A 158 4.79 -8.11 -11.71
CA ALA A 158 6.23 -8.39 -11.75
C ALA A 158 6.80 -8.67 -10.37
N ALA A 159 6.40 -7.89 -9.36
CA ALA A 159 6.81 -8.12 -7.98
C ALA A 159 6.34 -9.48 -7.44
N LEU A 160 5.20 -9.96 -7.91
CA LEU A 160 4.65 -11.26 -7.54
C LEU A 160 5.20 -12.43 -8.35
N GLY A 161 6.03 -12.16 -9.38
CA GLY A 161 6.46 -13.19 -10.32
C GLY A 161 5.33 -13.70 -11.23
N ARG A 162 4.21 -12.98 -11.33
CA ARG A 162 3.10 -13.33 -12.23
C ARG A 162 3.41 -12.89 -13.67
N ALA A 163 2.91 -13.66 -14.63
CA ALA A 163 3.06 -13.32 -16.04
C ALA A 163 2.38 -11.97 -16.34
N LEU A 164 3.10 -11.12 -17.10
CA LEU A 164 2.51 -9.91 -17.67
C LEU A 164 1.58 -10.30 -18.83
N PRO A 165 0.51 -9.53 -19.09
CA PRO A 165 -0.32 -9.77 -20.27
C PRO A 165 0.56 -9.67 -21.52
N THR A 166 0.47 -10.67 -22.38
CA THR A 166 1.08 -10.60 -23.70
C THR A 166 0.40 -9.49 -24.49
N LYS A 167 1.18 -8.56 -25.04
CA LYS A 167 0.64 -7.67 -26.06
C LYS A 167 0.20 -8.57 -27.22
N ASN A 168 -1.10 -8.63 -27.46
CA ASN A 168 -1.57 -9.19 -28.73
C ASN A 168 -0.92 -8.37 -29.86
N PRO A 169 -0.20 -9.01 -30.79
CA PRO A 169 0.24 -8.31 -31.97
C PRO A 169 -1.01 -7.90 -32.74
N THR A 170 -1.28 -6.61 -32.79
CA THR A 170 -2.26 -6.04 -33.74
C THR A 170 -1.64 -5.93 -35.10
#